data_6d80392b976e14a58d6c6496d82097d6
#
_entry.id   6d80392b976e14a58d6c6496d82097d6
#
_cell.length_a   1.000
_cell.length_b   1.000
_cell.length_c   1.000
_cell.angle_alpha   90.00
_cell.angle_beta   90.00
_cell.angle_gamma   90.00
#
_symmetry.space_group_name_H-M   'P 1'
#
loop_
_entity.id
_entity.type
_entity.pdbx_description
1 polymer ?
#
loop_
_entity_poly.entity_id
_entity_poly.type
_entity_poly.pdbx_seq_one_letter_code
_entity_poly.pdbx_strand_id
1 'polypeptide(L)'
;MTESQFLAWIRSALRSKSLRWKPRTDALELARRPYKGDNKRQKFEYQCAICQRWFKATDVVVDHYPKAAGSILKLEDVGEFCNNLYCEVDNLRILCSDDHDIYTLQQKNPGMTFEEARFEKMLIALMKDKKKVLALLQDHGYNCKNDVQRREALTKILKEK
;
A
#
# COMPACT_ATOMS: atom_id res chain seq x y z
N MET A 1 7.61 30.64 -8.17
CA MET A 1 7.42 29.33 -7.50
C MET A 1 7.13 29.61 -6.04
N THR A 2 6.05 29.09 -5.48
CA THR A 2 5.72 29.24 -4.05
C THR A 2 6.60 28.32 -3.21
N GLU A 3 6.71 28.59 -1.91
CA GLU A 3 7.45 27.72 -0.97
C GLU A 3 6.93 26.28 -1.00
N SER A 4 5.61 26.08 -0.97
CA SER A 4 4.99 24.76 -1.06
C SER A 4 5.35 24.01 -2.36
N GLN A 5 5.41 24.72 -3.49
CA GLN A 5 5.85 24.14 -4.76
C GLN A 5 7.34 23.74 -4.71
N PHE A 6 8.16 24.55 -4.08
CA PHE A 6 9.59 24.28 -3.91
C PHE A 6 9.82 23.02 -3.03
N LEU A 7 9.14 22.93 -1.89
CA LEU A 7 9.22 21.76 -1.00
C LEU A 7 8.70 20.48 -1.68
N ALA A 8 7.64 20.57 -2.46
CA ALA A 8 7.12 19.46 -3.25
C ALA A 8 8.13 19.01 -4.33
N TRP A 9 8.83 19.95 -4.96
CA TRP A 9 9.90 19.67 -5.93
C TRP A 9 11.09 18.96 -5.28
N ILE A 10 11.59 19.47 -4.13
CA ILE A 10 12.66 18.83 -3.35
C ILE A 10 12.28 17.38 -3.01
N ARG A 11 11.09 17.17 -2.44
CA ARG A 11 10.59 15.85 -2.09
C ARG A 11 10.54 14.90 -3.29
N SER A 12 10.08 15.38 -4.42
CA SER A 12 10.03 14.61 -5.67
C SER A 12 11.42 14.22 -6.16
N ALA A 13 12.37 15.15 -6.14
CA ALA A 13 13.76 14.92 -6.55
C ALA A 13 14.43 13.86 -5.66
N LEU A 14 14.29 13.97 -4.33
CA LEU A 14 14.84 13.01 -3.38
C LEU A 14 14.24 11.62 -3.57
N ARG A 15 12.91 11.50 -3.70
CA ARG A 15 12.23 10.22 -3.98
C ARG A 15 12.66 9.60 -5.31
N SER A 16 12.83 10.39 -6.35
CA SER A 16 13.35 9.90 -7.64
C SER A 16 14.75 9.32 -7.52
N LYS A 17 15.62 9.95 -6.75
CA LYS A 17 16.99 9.45 -6.50
C LYS A 17 17.01 8.23 -5.60
N SER A 18 16.12 8.13 -4.61
CA SER A 18 16.04 6.98 -3.70
C SER A 18 15.71 5.66 -4.41
N LEU A 19 15.12 5.70 -5.61
CA LEU A 19 14.87 4.50 -6.42
C LEU A 19 16.17 3.75 -6.81
N ARG A 20 17.31 4.45 -6.79
CA ARG A 20 18.65 3.91 -7.09
C ARG A 20 19.49 3.67 -5.82
N TRP A 21 18.90 3.84 -4.63
CA TRP A 21 19.60 3.62 -3.37
C TRP A 21 19.92 2.14 -3.19
N LYS A 22 21.18 1.82 -2.90
CA LYS A 22 21.67 0.43 -2.87
C LYS A 22 20.87 -0.47 -1.89
N PRO A 23 20.62 -0.07 -0.63
CA PRO A 23 19.83 -0.88 0.31
C PRO A 23 18.45 -1.27 -0.22
N ARG A 24 17.83 -0.45 -1.08
CA ARG A 24 16.57 -0.82 -1.76
C ARG A 24 16.74 -2.02 -2.69
N THR A 25 17.85 -2.07 -3.42
CA THR A 25 18.19 -3.22 -4.29
C THR A 25 18.49 -4.45 -3.44
N ASP A 26 19.24 -4.27 -2.35
CA ASP A 26 19.60 -5.34 -1.43
C ASP A 26 18.35 -5.96 -0.77
N ALA A 27 17.38 -5.13 -0.35
CA ALA A 27 16.09 -5.60 0.17
C ALA A 27 15.32 -6.47 -0.85
N LEU A 28 15.32 -6.07 -2.13
CA LEU A 28 14.74 -6.88 -3.20
C LEU A 28 15.50 -8.20 -3.39
N GLU A 29 16.84 -8.18 -3.31
CA GLU A 29 17.65 -9.38 -3.42
C GLU A 29 17.43 -10.38 -2.30
N LEU A 30 17.27 -9.91 -1.08
CA LEU A 30 16.95 -10.75 0.09
C LEU A 30 15.57 -11.40 0.00
N ALA A 31 14.61 -10.70 -0.59
CA ALA A 31 13.22 -11.19 -0.70
C ALA A 31 12.95 -12.04 -1.95
N ARG A 32 13.92 -12.26 -2.84
CA ARG A 32 13.71 -12.93 -4.12
C ARG A 32 14.08 -14.41 -4.08
N ARG A 33 13.43 -15.17 -4.97
CA ARG A 33 13.87 -16.51 -5.39
C ARG A 33 13.75 -16.69 -6.90
N PRO A 34 14.40 -17.68 -7.51
CA PRO A 34 14.16 -18.04 -8.91
C PRO A 34 12.68 -18.38 -9.13
N TYR A 35 12.10 -17.84 -10.19
CA TYR A 35 10.72 -18.17 -10.58
C TYR A 35 10.63 -19.61 -11.08
N LYS A 36 9.61 -20.35 -10.64
CA LYS A 36 9.43 -21.78 -10.94
C LYS A 36 8.28 -22.07 -11.90
N GLY A 37 7.62 -21.03 -12.44
CA GLY A 37 6.48 -21.22 -13.37
C GLY A 37 6.88 -21.18 -14.83
N ASP A 38 5.90 -21.23 -15.74
CA ASP A 38 6.09 -21.41 -17.17
C ASP A 38 6.50 -20.15 -17.95
N ASN A 39 6.42 -18.98 -17.32
CA ASN A 39 6.78 -17.72 -17.99
C ASN A 39 8.30 -17.54 -18.07
N LYS A 40 8.90 -17.94 -19.21
CA LYS A 40 10.35 -17.84 -19.46
C LYS A 40 10.95 -16.42 -19.38
N ARG A 41 10.12 -15.36 -19.44
CA ARG A 41 10.58 -13.98 -19.31
C ARG A 41 10.73 -13.55 -17.85
N GLN A 42 10.06 -14.23 -16.92
CA GLN A 42 10.15 -13.95 -15.48
C GLN A 42 11.29 -14.76 -14.87
N LYS A 43 12.35 -14.09 -14.43
CA LYS A 43 13.53 -14.74 -13.84
C LYS A 43 13.37 -14.96 -12.34
N PHE A 44 12.73 -14.02 -11.65
CA PHE A 44 12.61 -14.00 -10.19
C PHE A 44 11.17 -13.70 -9.75
N GLU A 45 10.86 -14.08 -8.54
CA GLU A 45 9.66 -13.68 -7.79
C GLU A 45 10.08 -13.25 -6.39
N TYR A 46 9.25 -12.43 -5.75
CA TYR A 46 9.55 -11.71 -4.52
C TYR A 46 8.50 -12.03 -3.47
N GLN A 47 8.94 -12.31 -2.25
CA GLN A 47 8.05 -12.64 -1.15
C GLN A 47 7.54 -11.36 -0.47
N CYS A 48 6.22 -11.26 -0.30
CA CYS A 48 5.62 -10.21 0.52
C CYS A 48 5.86 -10.49 2.00
N ALA A 49 6.35 -9.51 2.75
CA ALA A 49 6.66 -9.66 4.18
C ALA A 49 5.40 -9.86 5.05
N ILE A 50 4.21 -9.46 4.58
CA ILE A 50 2.95 -9.59 5.33
C ILE A 50 2.24 -10.90 4.97
N CYS A 51 1.81 -11.07 3.71
CA CYS A 51 1.03 -12.24 3.32
C CYS A 51 1.87 -13.47 2.95
N GLN A 52 3.21 -13.35 2.93
CA GLN A 52 4.17 -14.42 2.62
C GLN A 52 4.02 -15.05 1.23
N ARG A 53 3.14 -14.54 0.40
CA ARG A 53 2.95 -14.99 -0.99
C ARG A 53 4.03 -14.44 -1.90
N TRP A 54 4.22 -15.08 -3.05
CA TRP A 54 5.24 -14.75 -4.04
C TRP A 54 4.62 -13.99 -5.22
N PHE A 55 5.31 -12.95 -5.66
CA PHE A 55 4.82 -12.02 -6.69
C PHE A 55 5.93 -11.69 -7.69
N LYS A 56 5.55 -11.30 -8.91
CA LYS A 56 6.52 -10.74 -9.88
C LYS A 56 6.96 -9.33 -9.46
N ALA A 57 8.08 -8.87 -10.00
CA ALA A 57 8.69 -7.57 -9.66
C ALA A 57 7.75 -6.37 -9.83
N THR A 58 6.81 -6.42 -10.78
CA THR A 58 5.84 -5.34 -11.04
C THR A 58 4.73 -5.24 -9.99
N ASP A 59 4.53 -6.28 -9.20
CA ASP A 59 3.43 -6.41 -8.24
C ASP A 59 3.91 -6.23 -6.80
N VAL A 60 5.18 -5.85 -6.61
CA VAL A 60 5.76 -5.58 -5.30
C VAL A 60 6.30 -4.16 -5.18
N VAL A 61 6.31 -3.66 -3.96
CA VAL A 61 6.83 -2.34 -3.58
C VAL A 61 7.84 -2.52 -2.45
N VAL A 62 8.94 -1.75 -2.50
CA VAL A 62 9.86 -1.62 -1.36
C VAL A 62 9.30 -0.56 -0.43
N ASP A 63 8.90 -0.97 0.74
CA ASP A 63 8.27 -0.13 1.77
C ASP A 63 9.26 0.17 2.92
N HIS A 64 9.14 1.36 3.50
CA HIS A 64 9.94 1.78 4.66
C HIS A 64 9.25 1.33 5.95
N TYR A 65 9.98 0.61 6.81
CA TYR A 65 9.46 0.07 8.07
C TYR A 65 10.53 0.16 9.17
N PRO A 66 10.18 0.51 10.39
CA PRO A 66 8.82 0.83 10.89
C PRO A 66 8.33 2.24 10.51
N LYS A 67 9.22 3.14 10.08
CA LYS A 67 8.89 4.54 9.85
C LYS A 67 8.94 4.89 8.37
N ALA A 68 7.82 5.36 7.84
CA ALA A 68 7.78 5.92 6.49
C ALA A 68 8.63 7.20 6.38
N ALA A 69 9.07 7.53 5.17
CA ALA A 69 9.89 8.73 4.93
C ALA A 69 9.18 10.05 5.31
N GLY A 70 7.84 10.03 5.43
CA GLY A 70 7.07 11.20 5.85
C GLY A 70 6.86 12.23 4.73
N SER A 71 6.66 13.47 5.16
CA SER A 71 6.45 14.63 4.28
C SER A 71 7.45 15.74 4.63
N ILE A 72 7.76 16.59 3.65
CA ILE A 72 8.51 17.83 3.85
C ILE A 72 7.48 18.96 3.86
N LEU A 73 7.23 19.57 5.00
CA LEU A 73 6.31 20.69 5.16
C LEU A 73 7.07 22.03 5.24
N LYS A 74 8.32 21.99 5.70
CA LYS A 74 9.26 23.11 5.80
C LYS A 74 10.68 22.63 5.55
N LEU A 75 11.62 23.52 5.31
CA LEU A 75 13.01 23.17 4.96
C LEU A 75 13.74 22.38 6.06
N GLU A 76 13.41 22.62 7.31
CA GLU A 76 14.00 21.92 8.47
C GLU A 76 13.65 20.42 8.46
N ASP A 77 12.54 20.03 7.82
CA ASP A 77 12.12 18.63 7.75
C ASP A 77 12.96 17.79 6.77
N VAL A 78 13.76 18.44 5.89
CA VAL A 78 14.51 17.76 4.83
C VAL A 78 15.51 16.75 5.39
N GLY A 79 16.20 17.09 6.49
CA GLY A 79 17.17 16.21 7.14
C GLY A 79 16.52 14.92 7.64
N GLU A 80 15.42 15.02 8.38
CA GLU A 80 14.68 13.86 8.87
C GLU A 80 14.08 13.04 7.72
N PHE A 81 13.52 13.71 6.72
CA PHE A 81 12.99 13.06 5.53
C PHE A 81 14.08 12.25 4.80
N CYS A 82 15.28 12.82 4.62
CA CYS A 82 16.40 12.10 4.00
C CYS A 82 16.82 10.88 4.82
N ASN A 83 16.99 11.02 6.13
CA ASN A 83 17.37 9.91 7.01
C ASN A 83 16.37 8.75 6.94
N ASN A 84 15.07 9.05 6.86
CA ASN A 84 14.03 8.03 6.74
C ASN A 84 13.95 7.44 5.32
N LEU A 85 14.23 8.23 4.29
CA LEU A 85 14.15 7.82 2.88
C LEU A 85 15.36 6.98 2.44
N TYR A 86 16.56 7.35 2.88
CA TYR A 86 17.82 6.69 2.57
C TYR A 86 18.31 5.81 3.73
N CYS A 87 17.38 5.04 4.29
CA CYS A 87 17.65 4.14 5.39
C CYS A 87 18.38 2.87 4.93
N GLU A 88 18.87 2.10 5.90
CA GLU A 88 19.51 0.80 5.68
C GLU A 88 18.49 -0.29 5.35
N VAL A 89 18.97 -1.44 4.90
CA VAL A 89 18.16 -2.57 4.44
C VAL A 89 17.20 -3.10 5.52
N ASP A 90 17.61 -3.05 6.79
CA ASP A 90 16.79 -3.50 7.93
C ASP A 90 15.54 -2.65 8.15
N ASN A 91 15.52 -1.44 7.60
CA ASN A 91 14.38 -0.53 7.61
C ASN A 91 13.56 -0.58 6.30
N LEU A 92 13.79 -1.61 5.49
CA LEU A 92 13.08 -1.84 4.24
C LEU A 92 12.44 -3.23 4.25
N ARG A 93 11.25 -3.32 3.67
CA ARG A 93 10.57 -4.60 3.46
C ARG A 93 9.88 -4.62 2.10
N ILE A 94 9.67 -5.82 1.57
CA ILE A 94 8.97 -6.00 0.31
C ILE A 94 7.51 -6.33 0.61
N LEU A 95 6.61 -5.55 0.05
CA LEU A 95 5.16 -5.77 0.15
C LEU A 95 4.56 -5.97 -1.24
N CYS A 96 3.54 -6.80 -1.36
CA CYS A 96 2.69 -6.77 -2.54
C CYS A 96 1.87 -5.47 -2.57
N SER A 97 1.42 -5.07 -3.75
CA SER A 97 0.66 -3.82 -3.93
C SER A 97 -0.57 -3.73 -3.02
N ASP A 98 -1.28 -4.85 -2.83
CA ASP A 98 -2.47 -4.91 -1.96
C ASP A 98 -2.11 -4.64 -0.49
N ASP A 99 -1.12 -5.36 0.06
CA ASP A 99 -0.71 -5.19 1.46
C ASP A 99 -0.08 -3.81 1.71
N HIS A 100 0.69 -3.28 0.73
CA HIS A 100 1.22 -1.92 0.80
C HIS A 100 0.10 -0.87 0.85
N ASP A 101 -0.95 -1.04 0.07
CA ASP A 101 -2.11 -0.16 0.06
C ASP A 101 -2.89 -0.20 1.37
N ILE A 102 -3.07 -1.40 1.96
CA ILE A 102 -3.71 -1.60 3.27
C ILE A 102 -2.88 -0.91 4.35
N TYR A 103 -1.57 -1.13 4.36
CA TYR A 103 -0.66 -0.52 5.32
C TYR A 103 -0.64 1.00 5.21
N THR A 104 -0.65 1.54 3.99
CA THR A 104 -0.74 2.98 3.74
C THR A 104 -2.05 3.56 4.30
N LEU A 105 -3.16 2.85 4.19
CA LEU A 105 -4.45 3.28 4.76
C LEU A 105 -4.38 3.28 6.29
N GLN A 106 -3.82 2.24 6.89
CA GLN A 106 -3.60 2.16 8.33
C GLN A 106 -2.75 3.32 8.84
N GLN A 107 -1.62 3.63 8.18
CA GLN A 107 -0.75 4.75 8.56
C GLN A 107 -1.45 6.12 8.53
N LYS A 108 -2.38 6.31 7.59
CA LYS A 108 -3.16 7.55 7.47
C LYS A 108 -4.27 7.69 8.51
N ASN A 109 -4.64 6.60 9.17
CA ASN A 109 -5.71 6.54 10.16
C ASN A 109 -5.18 5.96 11.49
N PRO A 110 -4.51 6.79 12.31
CA PRO A 110 -4.00 6.36 13.60
C PRO A 110 -5.10 5.72 14.46
N GLY A 111 -4.83 4.54 15.00
CA GLY A 111 -5.80 3.76 15.78
C GLY A 111 -6.54 2.67 14.97
N MET A 112 -6.47 2.70 13.64
CA MET A 112 -6.99 1.62 12.80
C MET A 112 -6.01 0.42 12.81
N THR A 113 -6.52 -0.77 13.05
CA THR A 113 -5.73 -2.01 12.91
C THR A 113 -5.52 -2.37 11.45
N PHE A 114 -4.56 -3.27 11.17
CA PHE A 114 -4.34 -3.75 9.80
C PHE A 114 -5.57 -4.47 9.23
N GLU A 115 -6.27 -5.28 10.05
CA GLU A 115 -7.48 -5.98 9.62
C GLU A 115 -8.64 -5.03 9.34
N GLU A 116 -8.80 -3.96 10.12
CA GLU A 116 -9.79 -2.92 9.83
C GLU A 116 -9.46 -2.17 8.53
N ALA A 117 -8.20 -1.85 8.29
CA ALA A 117 -7.75 -1.23 7.05
C ALA A 117 -7.96 -2.15 5.84
N ARG A 118 -7.73 -3.45 6.00
CA ARG A 118 -7.99 -4.49 4.99
C ARG A 118 -9.46 -4.58 4.66
N PHE A 119 -10.30 -4.65 5.69
CA PHE A 119 -11.76 -4.65 5.52
C PHE A 119 -12.24 -3.39 4.79
N GLU A 120 -11.74 -2.24 5.19
CA GLU A 120 -12.08 -0.95 4.58
C GLU A 120 -11.69 -0.90 3.08
N LYS A 121 -10.48 -1.37 2.72
CA LYS A 121 -10.05 -1.47 1.32
C LYS A 121 -10.94 -2.41 0.51
N MET A 122 -11.32 -3.54 1.08
CA MET A 122 -12.26 -4.48 0.46
C MET A 122 -13.62 -3.83 0.22
N LEU A 123 -14.14 -3.10 1.20
CA LEU A 123 -15.42 -2.41 1.11
C LEU A 123 -15.38 -1.30 0.04
N ILE A 124 -14.31 -0.49 0.00
CA ILE A 124 -14.10 0.53 -1.04
C ILE A 124 -14.05 -0.10 -2.44
N ALA A 125 -13.33 -1.22 -2.59
CA ALA A 125 -13.25 -1.92 -3.88
C ALA A 125 -14.60 -2.48 -4.31
N LEU A 126 -15.36 -3.07 -3.39
CA LEU A 126 -16.71 -3.58 -3.66
C LEU A 126 -17.67 -2.45 -4.08
N MET A 127 -17.63 -1.31 -3.38
CA MET A 127 -18.49 -0.15 -3.67
C MET A 127 -18.30 0.45 -5.06
N LYS A 128 -17.16 0.19 -5.73
CA LYS A 128 -16.93 0.62 -7.12
C LYS A 128 -17.77 -0.15 -8.13
N ASP A 129 -18.13 -1.39 -7.82
CA ASP A 129 -18.97 -2.24 -8.66
C ASP A 129 -20.43 -2.15 -8.23
N LYS A 130 -21.13 -1.11 -8.72
CA LYS A 130 -22.56 -0.86 -8.38
C LYS A 130 -23.47 -2.04 -8.66
N LYS A 131 -23.21 -2.80 -9.75
CA LYS A 131 -24.06 -3.96 -10.11
C LYS A 131 -23.92 -5.07 -9.07
N LYS A 132 -22.69 -5.37 -8.69
CA LYS A 132 -22.38 -6.39 -7.69
C LYS A 132 -22.91 -6.01 -6.30
N VAL A 133 -22.79 -4.73 -5.93
CA VAL A 133 -23.34 -4.19 -4.68
C VAL A 133 -24.86 -4.36 -4.64
N LEU A 134 -25.57 -3.94 -5.70
CA LEU A 134 -27.04 -4.04 -5.73
C LEU A 134 -27.53 -5.49 -5.67
N ALA A 135 -26.90 -6.40 -6.40
CA ALA A 135 -27.22 -7.83 -6.35
C ALA A 135 -27.04 -8.39 -4.93
N LEU A 136 -25.87 -8.12 -4.30
CA LEU A 136 -25.58 -8.60 -2.95
C LEU A 136 -26.55 -8.04 -1.90
N LEU A 137 -26.93 -6.77 -2.00
CA LEU A 137 -27.90 -6.14 -1.10
C LEU A 137 -29.31 -6.75 -1.29
N GLN A 138 -29.72 -6.99 -2.52
CA GLN A 138 -31.00 -7.59 -2.85
C GLN A 138 -31.10 -9.02 -2.33
N ASP A 139 -30.06 -9.82 -2.49
CA ASP A 139 -30.00 -11.21 -1.97
C ASP A 139 -30.14 -11.26 -0.44
N HIS A 140 -29.74 -10.20 0.27
CA HIS A 140 -29.87 -10.08 1.72
C HIS A 140 -31.08 -9.23 2.18
N GLY A 141 -31.99 -8.88 1.26
CA GLY A 141 -33.22 -8.16 1.58
C GLY A 141 -33.05 -6.66 1.91
N TYR A 142 -31.91 -6.06 1.59
CA TYR A 142 -31.68 -4.63 1.83
C TYR A 142 -32.15 -3.76 0.66
N ASN A 143 -32.97 -2.75 0.95
CA ASN A 143 -33.38 -1.72 0.00
C ASN A 143 -32.76 -0.37 0.38
N CYS A 144 -31.60 -0.05 -0.22
CA CYS A 144 -30.80 1.13 0.09
C CYS A 144 -30.97 2.23 -0.96
N LYS A 145 -31.33 3.43 -0.51
CA LYS A 145 -31.58 4.59 -1.40
C LYS A 145 -30.31 5.35 -1.81
N ASN A 146 -29.27 5.32 -0.99
CA ASN A 146 -28.02 6.06 -1.20
C ASN A 146 -26.79 5.22 -0.85
N ASP A 147 -25.60 5.74 -1.18
CA ASP A 147 -24.34 5.05 -0.99
C ASP A 147 -23.95 4.87 0.50
N VAL A 148 -24.41 5.75 1.38
CA VAL A 148 -24.18 5.62 2.84
C VAL A 148 -24.91 4.38 3.36
N GLN A 149 -26.21 4.26 3.06
CA GLN A 149 -27.01 3.10 3.45
C GLN A 149 -26.47 1.80 2.85
N ARG A 150 -26.03 1.83 1.57
CA ARG A 150 -25.42 0.66 0.92
C ARG A 150 -24.16 0.23 1.63
N ARG A 151 -23.31 1.18 1.99
CA ARG A 151 -22.08 0.91 2.72
C ARG A 151 -22.33 0.31 4.10
N GLU A 152 -23.27 0.85 4.86
CA GLU A 152 -23.67 0.33 6.18
C GLU A 152 -24.22 -1.09 6.08
N ALA A 153 -25.10 -1.36 5.13
CA ALA A 153 -25.68 -2.67 4.91
C ALA A 153 -24.61 -3.70 4.48
N LEU A 154 -23.71 -3.33 3.55
CA LEU A 154 -22.58 -4.17 3.15
C LEU A 154 -21.65 -4.47 4.32
N THR A 155 -21.37 -3.47 5.17
CA THR A 155 -20.54 -3.66 6.37
C THR A 155 -21.15 -4.72 7.30
N LYS A 156 -22.46 -4.72 7.49
CA LYS A 156 -23.17 -5.75 8.28
C LYS A 156 -23.05 -7.13 7.64
N ILE A 157 -23.42 -7.24 6.36
CA ILE A 157 -23.37 -8.51 5.61
C ILE A 157 -21.96 -9.14 5.63
N LEU A 158 -20.92 -8.33 5.49
CA LEU A 158 -19.54 -8.81 5.41
C LEU A 158 -18.92 -9.13 6.77
N LYS A 159 -19.43 -8.59 7.87
CA LYS A 159 -18.99 -8.91 9.24
C LYS A 159 -19.68 -10.15 9.82
N GLU A 160 -20.82 -10.55 9.26
CA GLU A 160 -21.57 -11.75 9.68
C GLU A 160 -21.08 -13.05 8.99
N LYS A 161 -20.14 -12.93 8.03
CA LYS A 161 -19.47 -14.05 7.34
C LYS A 161 -18.10 -14.35 7.94
#